data_10d8ba3325c4e78b392c9dc0b7e85e1d
#
_entry.id   10d8ba3325c4e78b392c9dc0b7e85e1d
#
_cell.length_a   1.000
_cell.length_b   1.000
_cell.length_c   1.000
_cell.angle_alpha   90.00
_cell.angle_beta   90.00
_cell.angle_gamma   90.00
#
_symmetry.space_group_name_H-M   'P 1'
#
loop_
_entity.id
_entity.type
_entity.pdbx_description
1 polymer ?
#
loop_
_entity_poly.entity_id
_entity_poly.type
_entity_poly.pdbx_seq_one_letter_code
_entity_poly.pdbx_strand_id
1 'polypeptide(L)'
;YTLYTTSQNPHVARLVLSAFYNVAPEHKLRVIAPDVGGGFGSKIYIYPEEIACLWAAMKSGRSVKWTSDRTEAFLTDAHGRDHVSTAKIGFDGDGMIVGLKVNTKANLGAYMSLFSSAV
;
A
#
# COMPACT_ATOMS: atom_id res chain seq x y z
N TYR A 1 -7.51 -14.32 15.92
CA TYR A 1 -6.57 -13.19 16.07
C TYR A 1 -7.24 -11.92 15.56
N THR A 2 -6.93 -10.79 16.21
CA THR A 2 -7.45 -9.49 15.76
C THR A 2 -6.28 -8.54 15.56
N LEU A 3 -6.21 -7.97 14.36
CA LEU A 3 -5.27 -6.91 14.00
C LEU A 3 -6.03 -5.58 13.94
N TYR A 4 -5.62 -4.62 14.73
CA TYR A 4 -6.01 -3.23 14.59
C TYR A 4 -4.91 -2.50 13.81
N THR A 5 -5.23 -1.94 12.66
CA THR A 5 -4.25 -1.28 11.81
C THR A 5 -4.83 -0.05 11.11
N THR A 6 -3.96 0.88 10.73
CA THR A 6 -4.35 2.05 9.94
C THR A 6 -4.30 1.70 8.46
N SER A 7 -5.34 1.06 7.96
CA SER A 7 -5.41 0.58 6.56
C SER A 7 -6.54 1.26 5.78
N GLN A 8 -6.32 1.46 4.48
CA GLN A 8 -7.35 1.92 3.54
C GLN A 8 -8.27 0.77 3.10
N ASN A 9 -7.84 -0.47 3.25
CA ASN A 9 -8.52 -1.64 2.72
C ASN A 9 -8.40 -2.87 3.64
N PRO A 10 -9.01 -2.86 4.83
CA PRO A 10 -8.86 -3.92 5.83
C PRO A 10 -9.29 -5.31 5.33
N HIS A 11 -10.22 -5.38 4.38
CA HIS A 11 -10.63 -6.65 3.78
C HIS A 11 -9.53 -7.26 2.91
N VAL A 12 -8.86 -6.45 2.09
CA VAL A 12 -7.71 -6.88 1.29
C VAL A 12 -6.55 -7.25 2.20
N ALA A 13 -6.30 -6.46 3.24
CA ALA A 13 -5.27 -6.77 4.24
C ALA A 13 -5.50 -8.15 4.87
N ARG A 14 -6.74 -8.49 5.25
CA ARG A 14 -7.09 -9.82 5.77
C ARG A 14 -6.79 -10.93 4.77
N LEU A 15 -7.19 -10.75 3.52
CA LEU A 15 -6.96 -11.71 2.45
C LEU A 15 -5.46 -11.92 2.20
N VAL A 16 -4.70 -10.84 2.08
CA VAL A 16 -3.26 -10.90 1.80
C VAL A 16 -2.49 -11.54 2.95
N LEU A 17 -2.78 -11.16 4.19
CA LEU A 17 -2.15 -11.75 5.37
C LEU A 17 -2.43 -13.24 5.51
N SER A 18 -3.61 -13.69 5.08
CA SER A 18 -4.00 -15.09 5.14
C SER A 18 -3.50 -15.90 3.95
N ALA A 19 -3.80 -15.46 2.72
CA ALA A 19 -3.58 -16.26 1.52
C ALA A 19 -2.14 -16.20 1.01
N PHE A 20 -1.48 -15.04 1.13
CA PHE A 20 -0.13 -14.86 0.59
C PHE A 20 0.95 -14.99 1.66
N TYR A 21 0.77 -14.35 2.80
CA TYR A 21 1.74 -14.45 3.89
C TYR A 21 1.49 -15.64 4.84
N ASN A 22 0.33 -16.28 4.71
CA ASN A 22 -0.04 -17.46 5.51
C ASN A 22 0.17 -17.26 7.03
N VAL A 23 -0.11 -16.06 7.52
CA VAL A 23 0.07 -15.71 8.93
C VAL A 23 -0.94 -16.48 9.80
N ALA A 24 -2.20 -16.51 9.37
CA ALA A 24 -3.27 -17.26 10.00
C ALA A 24 -4.38 -17.56 8.97
N PRO A 25 -5.16 -18.64 9.15
CA PRO A 25 -6.34 -18.90 8.31
C PRO A 25 -7.31 -17.71 8.33
N GLU A 26 -7.87 -17.37 7.18
CA GLU A 26 -8.71 -16.18 7.02
C GLU A 26 -9.88 -16.13 8.03
N HIS A 27 -10.53 -17.27 8.30
CA HIS A 27 -11.63 -17.35 9.26
C HIS A 27 -11.19 -17.16 10.72
N LYS A 28 -9.90 -17.19 11.01
CA LYS A 28 -9.30 -16.95 12.35
C LYS A 28 -8.67 -15.56 12.46
N LEU A 29 -8.67 -14.77 11.40
CA LEU A 29 -8.09 -13.44 11.37
C LEU A 29 -9.18 -12.38 11.16
N ARG A 30 -9.25 -11.42 12.06
CA ARG A 30 -10.06 -10.21 11.95
C ARG A 30 -9.15 -9.02 11.80
N VAL A 31 -9.37 -8.20 10.77
CA VAL A 31 -8.65 -6.94 10.56
C VAL A 31 -9.63 -5.79 10.75
N ILE A 32 -9.27 -4.85 11.60
CA ILE A 32 -10.08 -3.69 11.95
C ILE A 32 -9.26 -2.44 11.64
N ALA A 33 -9.79 -1.59 10.78
CA ALA A 33 -9.30 -0.23 10.60
C ALA A 33 -10.23 0.70 11.38
N PRO A 34 -9.80 1.22 12.55
CA PRO A 34 -10.56 2.24 13.29
C PRO A 34 -10.47 3.58 12.57
N ASP A 35 -10.72 4.68 13.26
CA ASP A 35 -10.58 6.02 12.70
C ASP A 35 -9.16 6.23 12.17
N VAL A 36 -9.04 6.24 10.84
CA VAL A 36 -7.78 6.38 10.12
C VAL A 36 -7.69 7.82 9.61
N GLY A 37 -6.77 8.61 10.10
CA GLY A 37 -6.61 10.03 9.75
C GLY A 37 -6.15 10.29 8.30
N GLY A 38 -6.74 9.60 7.32
CA GLY A 38 -6.35 9.58 5.92
C GLY A 38 -5.39 8.44 5.59
N GLY A 39 -5.30 8.09 4.31
CA GLY A 39 -4.45 6.99 3.82
C GLY A 39 -3.48 7.42 2.74
N PHE A 40 -3.93 8.29 1.82
CA PHE A 40 -3.15 8.94 0.76
C PHE A 40 -2.36 7.96 -0.15
N GLY A 41 -2.84 6.72 -0.27
CA GLY A 41 -2.15 5.65 -0.99
C GLY A 41 -1.10 4.89 -0.16
N SER A 42 -0.46 5.53 0.81
CA SER A 42 0.54 4.92 1.68
C SER A 42 -0.03 3.75 2.52
N LYS A 43 -1.30 3.85 2.93
CA LYS A 43 -1.95 2.84 3.77
C LYS A 43 -2.71 1.75 2.98
N ILE A 44 -2.40 1.58 1.69
CA ILE A 44 -2.88 0.47 0.88
C ILE A 44 -2.03 -0.79 1.11
N TYR A 45 -0.73 -0.60 1.28
CA TYR A 45 0.26 -1.68 1.39
C TYR A 45 0.12 -2.45 2.70
N ILE A 46 0.59 -3.70 2.68
CA ILE A 46 0.82 -4.49 3.88
C ILE A 46 2.29 -4.33 4.26
N TYR A 47 2.52 -3.80 5.44
CA TYR A 47 3.85 -3.54 5.93
C TYR A 47 4.38 -4.70 6.77
N PRO A 48 5.70 -4.94 6.80
CA PRO A 48 6.31 -6.00 7.59
C PRO A 48 5.94 -5.94 9.08
N GLU A 49 5.72 -4.77 9.62
CA GLU A 49 5.36 -4.52 11.01
C GLU A 49 4.00 -5.13 11.38
N GLU A 50 3.04 -5.16 10.45
CA GLU A 50 1.73 -5.79 10.66
C GLU A 50 1.88 -7.31 10.82
N ILE A 51 2.72 -7.91 9.99
CA ILE A 51 3.06 -9.35 10.05
C ILE A 51 3.82 -9.65 11.35
N ALA A 52 4.82 -8.82 11.67
CA ALA A 52 5.64 -8.99 12.87
C ALA A 52 4.82 -8.87 14.16
N CYS A 53 3.89 -7.92 14.25
CA CYS A 53 2.98 -7.77 15.39
C CYS A 53 2.07 -8.99 15.56
N LEU A 54 1.47 -9.47 14.46
CA LEU A 54 0.63 -10.68 14.50
C LEU A 54 1.45 -11.90 14.94
N TRP A 55 2.61 -12.12 14.35
CA TRP A 55 3.49 -13.23 14.71
C TRP A 55 3.92 -13.16 16.16
N ALA A 56 4.35 -11.99 16.63
CA ALA A 56 4.76 -11.79 18.02
C ALA A 56 3.60 -12.03 19.01
N ALA A 57 2.40 -11.56 18.67
CA ALA A 57 1.20 -11.81 19.49
C ALA A 57 0.86 -13.29 19.56
N MET A 58 0.97 -14.01 18.44
CA MET A 58 0.75 -15.46 18.42
C MET A 58 1.78 -16.22 19.24
N LYS A 59 3.05 -15.83 19.16
CA LYS A 59 4.14 -16.49 19.90
C LYS A 59 4.12 -16.22 21.39
N SER A 60 3.80 -14.99 21.79
CA SER A 60 3.80 -14.59 23.21
C SER A 60 2.48 -14.87 23.93
N GLY A 61 1.39 -15.10 23.19
CA GLY A 61 0.04 -15.17 23.75
C GLY A 61 -0.45 -13.85 24.36
N ARG A 62 0.17 -12.73 24.00
CA ARG A 62 -0.11 -11.38 24.52
C ARG A 62 -0.41 -10.41 23.39
N SER A 63 -1.13 -9.33 23.72
CA SER A 63 -1.30 -8.21 22.78
C SER A 63 0.05 -7.51 22.55
N VAL A 64 0.35 -7.24 21.28
CA VAL A 64 1.55 -6.53 20.85
C VAL A 64 1.11 -5.27 20.13
N LYS A 65 1.75 -4.15 20.39
CA LYS A 65 1.51 -2.88 19.74
C LYS A 65 2.82 -2.32 19.19
N TRP A 66 2.76 -1.83 17.98
CA TRP A 66 3.81 -1.03 17.37
C TRP A 66 3.21 0.28 16.85
N THR A 67 3.96 1.34 16.90
CA THR A 67 3.57 2.65 16.37
C THR A 67 4.79 3.27 15.73
N SER A 68 4.71 3.51 14.42
CA SER A 68 5.75 4.21 13.68
C SER A 68 5.87 5.65 14.14
N ASP A 69 7.08 6.12 14.33
CA ASP A 69 7.33 7.54 14.38
C ASP A 69 7.44 8.15 12.97
N ARG A 70 7.62 9.46 12.89
CA ARG A 70 7.68 10.16 11.60
C ARG A 70 8.92 9.76 10.79
N THR A 71 10.05 9.53 11.45
CA THR A 71 11.29 9.14 10.79
C THR A 71 11.19 7.73 10.23
N GLU A 72 10.66 6.80 11.01
CA GLU A 72 10.40 5.44 10.55
C GLU A 72 9.46 5.43 9.34
N ALA A 73 8.37 6.21 9.38
CA ALA A 73 7.44 6.29 8.26
C ALA A 73 8.13 6.80 6.97
N PHE A 74 8.97 7.80 7.06
CA PHE A 74 9.73 8.29 5.90
C PHE A 74 10.75 7.28 5.35
N LEU A 75 11.25 6.38 6.17
CA LEU A 75 12.22 5.38 5.76
C LEU A 75 11.57 4.10 5.19
N THR A 76 10.37 3.76 5.65
CA THR A 76 9.76 2.44 5.41
C THR A 76 8.48 2.47 4.59
N ASP A 77 7.76 3.60 4.56
CA ASP A 77 6.53 3.71 3.78
C ASP A 77 6.79 3.57 2.28
N ALA A 78 5.85 2.95 1.58
CA ALA A 78 5.91 2.85 0.14
C ALA A 78 5.81 4.24 -0.50
N HIS A 79 6.75 4.55 -1.37
CA HIS A 79 6.79 5.78 -2.15
C HIS A 79 6.18 5.54 -3.53
N GLY A 80 5.45 6.50 -4.03
CA GLY A 80 4.87 6.48 -5.37
C GLY A 80 5.18 7.75 -6.13
N ARG A 81 4.70 7.78 -7.39
CA ARG A 81 4.68 8.97 -8.25
C ARG A 81 6.04 9.47 -8.72
N ASP A 82 7.01 8.59 -8.85
CA ASP A 82 8.25 8.89 -9.53
C ASP A 82 8.10 8.57 -11.03
N HIS A 83 7.59 9.56 -11.76
CA HIS A 83 7.28 9.46 -13.18
C HIS A 83 8.04 10.48 -14.01
N VAL A 84 8.54 10.05 -15.17
CA VAL A 84 9.03 10.93 -16.24
C VAL A 84 8.10 10.79 -17.44
N SER A 85 7.36 11.83 -17.73
CA SER A 85 6.36 11.82 -18.79
C SER A 85 6.69 12.82 -19.90
N THR A 86 6.54 12.37 -21.14
CA THR A 86 6.60 13.21 -22.34
C THR A 86 5.23 13.20 -23.00
N ALA A 87 4.65 14.37 -23.21
CA ALA A 87 3.39 14.50 -23.91
C ALA A 87 3.56 15.30 -25.21
N LYS A 88 2.85 14.88 -26.26
CA LYS A 88 2.70 15.61 -27.52
C LYS A 88 1.22 15.80 -27.76
N ILE A 89 0.84 17.01 -28.11
CA ILE A 89 -0.52 17.36 -28.45
C ILE A 89 -0.53 17.92 -29.89
N GLY A 90 -1.47 17.47 -30.69
CA GLY A 90 -1.70 17.96 -32.06
C GLY A 90 -2.94 18.77 -32.12
N PHE A 91 -2.88 19.85 -32.91
CA PHE A 91 -4.01 20.74 -33.20
C PHE A 91 -4.24 20.80 -34.71
N ASP A 92 -5.47 21.01 -35.14
CA ASP A 92 -5.80 21.37 -36.50
C ASP A 92 -5.61 22.88 -36.75
N GLY A 93 -5.96 23.32 -37.97
CA GLY A 93 -5.85 24.72 -38.36
C GLY A 93 -6.76 25.70 -37.60
N ASP A 94 -7.79 25.19 -36.97
CA ASP A 94 -8.77 25.95 -36.18
C ASP A 94 -8.44 25.90 -34.66
N GLY A 95 -7.34 25.24 -34.30
CA GLY A 95 -6.90 25.15 -32.91
C GLY A 95 -7.59 24.05 -32.10
N MET A 96 -8.34 23.16 -32.74
CA MET A 96 -8.97 22.03 -32.08
C MET A 96 -7.97 20.90 -31.86
N ILE A 97 -8.04 20.26 -30.69
CA ILE A 97 -7.18 19.12 -30.36
C ILE A 97 -7.60 17.92 -31.24
N VAL A 98 -6.66 17.42 -32.06
CA VAL A 98 -6.87 16.28 -32.94
C VAL A 98 -6.08 15.03 -32.51
N GLY A 99 -5.17 15.17 -31.56
CA GLY A 99 -4.42 14.04 -31.06
C GLY A 99 -3.64 14.32 -29.79
N LEU A 100 -3.47 13.28 -28.99
CA LEU A 100 -2.62 13.29 -27.79
C LEU A 100 -1.79 12.01 -27.77
N LYS A 101 -0.47 12.17 -27.63
CA LYS A 101 0.45 11.05 -27.40
C LYS A 101 1.20 11.28 -26.10
N VAL A 102 1.11 10.32 -25.18
CA VAL A 102 1.81 10.36 -23.91
C VAL A 102 2.71 9.13 -23.81
N ASN A 103 3.92 9.34 -23.37
CA ASN A 103 4.87 8.28 -23.02
C ASN A 103 5.36 8.55 -21.60
N THR A 104 5.15 7.58 -20.71
CA THR A 104 5.53 7.69 -19.30
C THR A 104 6.45 6.55 -18.91
N LYS A 105 7.54 6.89 -18.24
CA LYS A 105 8.40 5.95 -17.52
C LYS A 105 8.06 6.07 -16.03
N ALA A 106 7.58 4.99 -15.44
CA ALA A 106 7.27 4.92 -14.01
C ALA A 106 8.38 4.15 -13.29
N ASN A 107 8.94 4.73 -12.26
CA ASN A 107 9.88 4.04 -11.38
C ASN A 107 9.09 3.31 -10.29
N LEU A 108 9.21 1.98 -10.26
CA LEU A 108 8.55 1.13 -9.27
C LEU A 108 9.48 0.75 -8.10
N GLY A 109 10.67 1.33 -8.04
CA GLY A 109 11.69 1.03 -7.04
C GLY A 109 12.46 -0.26 -7.30
N ALA A 110 13.31 -0.63 -6.38
CA ALA A 110 14.19 -1.79 -6.47
C ALA A 110 13.45 -3.12 -6.31
N TYR A 111 12.36 -3.11 -5.57
CA TYR A 111 11.57 -4.31 -5.25
C TYR A 111 10.09 -4.05 -5.56
N MET A 112 9.52 -4.90 -6.38
CA MET A 112 8.08 -4.84 -6.66
C MET A 112 7.30 -5.41 -5.47
N SER A 113 6.52 -4.57 -4.82
CA SER A 113 5.54 -5.02 -3.83
C SER A 113 4.26 -5.51 -4.53
N LEU A 114 3.35 -6.11 -3.76
CA LEU A 114 2.07 -6.59 -4.26
C LEU A 114 1.25 -5.51 -5.00
N PHE A 115 1.39 -4.25 -4.59
CA PHE A 115 0.62 -3.12 -5.12
C PHE A 115 1.48 -2.08 -5.86
N SER A 116 2.76 -2.33 -6.09
CA SER A 116 3.66 -1.36 -6.75
C SER A 116 3.25 -1.03 -8.18
N SER A 117 2.49 -1.91 -8.85
CA SER A 117 1.95 -1.65 -10.18
C SER A 117 0.69 -0.75 -10.19
N ALA A 118 0.20 -0.33 -9.03
CA ALA A 118 -0.97 0.54 -8.88
C ALA A 118 -0.60 2.03 -8.74
N VAL A 119 0.49 2.46 -9.38
CA VAL A 119 0.99 3.84 -9.38
C VAL A 119 0.41 4.67 -10.54
#